data_c610fbe57a22efa3042611945d01fe9c
#
_entry.id   c610fbe57a22efa3042611945d01fe9c
#
_cell.length_a   1.000
_cell.length_b   1.000
_cell.length_c   1.000
_cell.angle_alpha   90.00
_cell.angle_beta   90.00
_cell.angle_gamma   90.00
#
_symmetry.space_group_name_H-M   'P 1'
#
loop_
_entity.id
_entity.type
_entity.pdbx_description
1 polymer ?
#
loop_
_entity_poly.entity_id
_entity_poly.type
_entity_poly.pdbx_seq_one_letter_code
_entity_poly.pdbx_strand_id
1 'polypeptide(L)'
;MIPRRRIVLVCGLALLAGFYLPALTRWLLGLLWLPAMEVCGLPVPGLVVVCEPARRLDVAIPRMAEFVLLLAALAGLWGAAVWCLRPVRDLAQPIAHVGPQNLGYRIRRHGRDELAQLSGAIDQMMERIAAGYDGQRRFAANASHELRTPLAVQRTLIEVGMAQALTGEQLELLTAQLLQTNERNERLIEGLLALSESDQGLRSSTPQPLDEIARGVLAAYQDRATAAGVTVESRLDRRIVMGERVLLERLVTNLVENAIKYNRPGGRLAVTVGRSPALTVANSGQIVPAEAVAGLFEPFRRLARDRTNQSGGAGLGLAIARSITQAHDGIIAARPLDGGGLRVDVQLPVPH
;
A
#
# COMPACT_ATOMS: atom_id res chain seq x y z
N MET A 1 22.02 -0.72 18.95
CA MET A 1 23.52 -0.89 18.99
C MET A 1 23.97 -2.33 19.17
N ILE A 2 23.15 -3.31 18.79
CA ILE A 2 23.42 -4.67 19.30
C ILE A 2 23.89 -5.68 18.26
N PRO A 3 23.46 -5.70 16.97
CA PRO A 3 23.97 -6.74 16.07
C PRO A 3 25.41 -6.50 15.63
N ARG A 4 25.82 -5.28 15.27
CA ARG A 4 27.22 -5.00 14.90
C ARG A 4 28.20 -5.28 16.03
N ARG A 5 27.91 -4.81 17.27
CA ARG A 5 28.75 -5.10 18.41
C ARG A 5 28.80 -6.58 18.77
N ARG A 6 27.69 -7.31 18.63
CA ARG A 6 27.64 -8.77 18.85
C ARG A 6 28.45 -9.52 17.80
N ILE A 7 28.32 -9.15 16.52
CA ILE A 7 29.11 -9.75 15.44
C ILE A 7 30.59 -9.48 15.64
N VAL A 8 30.97 -8.23 15.92
CA VAL A 8 32.38 -7.86 16.18
C VAL A 8 32.90 -8.58 17.40
N LEU A 9 32.13 -8.73 18.48
CA LEU A 9 32.51 -9.47 19.68
C LEU A 9 32.69 -10.96 19.39
N VAL A 10 31.80 -11.56 18.67
CA VAL A 10 31.86 -12.98 18.28
C VAL A 10 33.03 -13.23 17.34
N CYS A 11 33.24 -12.40 16.34
CA CYS A 11 34.37 -12.51 15.42
C CYS A 11 35.72 -12.25 16.15
N GLY A 12 35.75 -11.27 17.03
CA GLY A 12 36.94 -10.97 17.86
C GLY A 12 37.29 -12.12 18.82
N LEU A 13 36.29 -12.69 19.50
CA LEU A 13 36.46 -13.88 20.35
C LEU A 13 36.88 -15.13 19.55
N ALA A 14 36.32 -15.33 18.37
CA ALA A 14 36.71 -16.45 17.49
C ALA A 14 38.17 -16.32 16.99
N LEU A 15 38.61 -15.11 16.63
CA LEU A 15 40.00 -14.83 16.22
C LEU A 15 40.95 -14.98 17.38
N LEU A 16 40.59 -14.49 18.56
CA LEU A 16 41.40 -14.65 19.75
C LEU A 16 41.51 -16.13 20.19
N ALA A 17 40.40 -16.85 20.17
CA ALA A 17 40.41 -18.27 20.46
C ALA A 17 41.28 -19.06 19.45
N GLY A 18 41.15 -18.78 18.12
CA GLY A 18 41.94 -19.42 17.09
C GLY A 18 43.43 -19.16 17.22
N PHE A 19 43.86 -18.00 17.71
CA PHE A 19 45.26 -17.62 17.85
C PHE A 19 45.89 -18.10 19.18
N TYR A 20 45.18 -17.99 20.28
CA TYR A 20 45.72 -18.28 21.60
C TYR A 20 45.47 -19.71 22.10
N LEU A 21 44.40 -20.38 21.62
CA LEU A 21 44.11 -21.74 22.07
C LEU A 21 45.20 -22.77 21.76
N PRO A 22 45.82 -22.79 20.56
CA PRO A 22 46.92 -23.69 20.25
C PRO A 22 48.20 -23.39 21.06
N ALA A 23 48.46 -22.12 21.40
CA ALA A 23 49.57 -21.72 22.19
C ALA A 23 49.38 -22.10 23.68
N LEU A 24 48.18 -21.90 24.21
CA LEU A 24 47.82 -22.25 25.57
C LEU A 24 47.84 -23.76 25.81
N THR A 25 47.36 -24.53 24.83
CA THR A 25 47.39 -26.01 24.91
C THR A 25 48.80 -26.55 24.90
N ARG A 26 49.70 -26.01 24.09
CA ARG A 26 51.13 -26.40 24.09
C ARG A 26 51.81 -26.02 25.40
N TRP A 27 51.51 -24.87 25.94
CA TRP A 27 52.08 -24.41 27.22
C TRP A 27 51.59 -25.27 28.39
N LEU A 28 50.26 -25.57 28.51
CA LEU A 28 49.68 -26.42 29.54
C LEU A 28 50.19 -27.85 29.48
N LEU A 29 50.27 -28.42 28.28
CA LEU A 29 50.81 -29.75 28.06
C LEU A 29 52.31 -29.80 28.40
N GLY A 30 53.06 -28.74 28.09
CA GLY A 30 54.47 -28.61 28.51
C GLY A 30 54.64 -28.58 30.04
N LEU A 31 53.72 -27.92 30.76
CA LEU A 31 53.76 -27.82 32.24
C LEU A 31 53.44 -29.18 32.92
N LEU A 32 52.53 -29.96 32.35
CA LEU A 32 52.15 -31.30 32.86
C LEU A 32 53.23 -32.37 32.58
N TRP A 33 54.15 -32.08 31.63
CA TRP A 33 55.09 -33.06 31.09
C TRP A 33 56.48 -33.01 31.72
N LEU A 34 56.87 -31.88 32.32
CA LEU A 34 58.18 -31.72 32.96
C LEU A 34 58.52 -32.78 34.01
N PRO A 35 57.60 -33.29 34.85
CA PRO A 35 57.96 -34.31 35.83
C PRO A 35 58.07 -35.76 35.28
N ALA A 36 57.47 -36.04 34.10
CA ALA A 36 57.48 -37.39 33.56
C ALA A 36 58.74 -37.70 32.73
N MET A 37 59.45 -36.70 32.21
CA MET A 37 60.72 -36.90 31.50
C MET A 37 61.90 -37.25 32.38
N GLU A 38 61.94 -36.80 33.66
CA GLU A 38 63.03 -37.09 34.58
C GLU A 38 63.03 -38.55 35.08
N VAL A 39 61.88 -39.22 35.06
CA VAL A 39 61.75 -40.61 35.51
C VAL A 39 62.19 -41.61 34.43
N CYS A 40 62.15 -41.26 33.14
CA CYS A 40 62.60 -42.13 32.03
C CYS A 40 64.10 -42.03 31.73
N GLY A 41 64.84 -41.16 32.39
CA GLY A 41 66.25 -40.98 32.19
C GLY A 41 67.18 -41.88 33.02
N LEU A 42 66.65 -42.79 33.89
CA LEU A 42 67.46 -43.75 34.69
C LEU A 42 67.68 -45.02 33.85
N PRO A 43 69.00 -45.38 33.57
CA PRO A 43 69.35 -46.58 32.85
C PRO A 43 69.12 -47.81 33.71
N VAL A 44 67.99 -48.38 33.76
CA VAL A 44 67.69 -49.67 34.41
C VAL A 44 67.67 -50.75 33.32
N PRO A 45 68.60 -51.77 33.37
CA PRO A 45 68.60 -52.84 32.37
C PRO A 45 67.30 -53.60 32.45
N GLY A 46 66.60 -53.67 31.36
CA GLY A 46 65.28 -54.39 31.26
C GLY A 46 64.04 -53.48 31.06
N LEU A 47 64.17 -52.17 31.25
CA LEU A 47 63.01 -51.23 31.15
C LEU A 47 62.84 -50.55 29.80
N VAL A 48 63.73 -50.86 28.82
CA VAL A 48 63.69 -50.28 27.47
C VAL A 48 62.39 -50.65 26.71
N VAL A 49 61.83 -51.84 27.00
CA VAL A 49 60.59 -52.33 26.38
C VAL A 49 59.33 -51.60 26.88
N VAL A 50 59.36 -51.00 28.09
CA VAL A 50 58.24 -50.27 28.72
C VAL A 50 58.15 -48.84 28.22
N CYS A 51 59.24 -48.25 27.74
CA CYS A 51 59.24 -46.89 27.24
C CYS A 51 58.69 -46.70 25.81
N GLU A 52 58.67 -47.77 24.97
CA GLU A 52 58.11 -47.67 23.63
C GLU A 52 56.59 -47.45 23.59
N PRO A 53 55.74 -48.12 24.40
CA PRO A 53 54.31 -47.82 24.43
C PRO A 53 54.02 -46.44 25.04
N ALA A 54 54.88 -45.94 25.98
CA ALA A 54 54.75 -44.61 26.52
C ALA A 54 54.98 -43.53 25.44
N ARG A 55 55.96 -43.66 24.57
CA ARG A 55 56.20 -42.76 23.41
C ARG A 55 55.00 -42.68 22.47
N ARG A 56 54.21 -43.74 22.28
CA ARG A 56 53.01 -43.69 21.45
C ARG A 56 51.86 -43.00 22.16
N LEU A 57 51.76 -43.09 23.48
CA LEU A 57 50.78 -42.32 24.28
C LEU A 57 51.10 -40.82 24.26
N ASP A 58 52.39 -40.46 24.24
CA ASP A 58 52.89 -39.08 24.23
C ASP A 58 52.41 -38.25 23.02
N VAL A 59 52.15 -38.90 21.91
CA VAL A 59 51.68 -38.21 20.68
C VAL A 59 50.14 -38.26 20.56
N ALA A 60 49.48 -39.24 21.15
CA ALA A 60 48.04 -39.42 21.04
C ALA A 60 47.24 -38.48 21.97
N ILE A 61 47.66 -38.30 23.23
CA ILE A 61 47.00 -37.47 24.21
C ILE A 61 46.93 -35.98 23.79
N PRO A 62 48.02 -35.30 23.32
CA PRO A 62 47.93 -33.93 22.85
C PRO A 62 47.05 -33.76 21.64
N ARG A 63 47.05 -34.69 20.70
CA ARG A 63 46.17 -34.63 19.52
C ARG A 63 44.70 -34.79 19.89
N MET A 64 44.34 -35.67 20.83
CA MET A 64 42.97 -35.79 21.34
C MET A 64 42.52 -34.51 22.06
N ALA A 65 43.38 -33.89 22.87
CA ALA A 65 43.10 -32.62 23.54
C ALA A 65 42.86 -31.48 22.52
N GLU A 66 43.70 -31.38 21.48
CA GLU A 66 43.54 -30.42 20.41
C GLU A 66 42.21 -30.63 19.66
N PHE A 67 41.84 -31.89 19.41
CA PHE A 67 40.56 -32.21 18.76
C PHE A 67 39.34 -31.86 19.59
N VAL A 68 39.37 -32.11 20.89
CA VAL A 68 38.28 -31.74 21.85
C VAL A 68 38.17 -30.22 21.93
N LEU A 69 39.24 -29.49 21.98
CA LEU A 69 39.23 -28.04 22.00
C LEU A 69 38.72 -27.44 20.70
N LEU A 70 39.06 -28.03 19.56
CA LEU A 70 38.50 -27.64 18.25
C LEU A 70 36.99 -27.81 18.23
N LEU A 71 36.48 -28.96 18.70
CA LEU A 71 35.04 -29.21 18.77
C LEU A 71 34.33 -28.23 19.72
N ALA A 72 34.94 -27.92 20.87
CA ALA A 72 34.41 -26.95 21.81
C ALA A 72 34.37 -25.53 21.20
N ALA A 73 35.42 -25.15 20.45
CA ALA A 73 35.45 -23.87 19.74
C ALA A 73 34.40 -23.79 18.65
N LEU A 74 34.19 -24.84 17.86
CA LEU A 74 33.15 -24.94 16.86
C LEU A 74 31.74 -24.88 17.47
N ALA A 75 31.51 -25.57 18.56
CA ALA A 75 30.25 -25.52 19.29
C ALA A 75 29.97 -24.10 19.87
N GLY A 76 30.98 -23.44 20.40
CA GLY A 76 30.93 -22.06 20.86
C GLY A 76 30.60 -21.06 19.73
N LEU A 77 31.27 -21.22 18.60
CA LEU A 77 31.01 -20.42 17.38
C LEU A 77 29.57 -20.62 16.86
N TRP A 78 29.11 -21.85 16.82
CA TRP A 78 27.74 -22.17 16.41
C TRP A 78 26.70 -21.59 17.39
N GLY A 79 26.92 -21.72 18.69
CA GLY A 79 26.09 -21.12 19.74
C GLY A 79 26.03 -19.59 19.63
N ALA A 80 27.18 -18.97 19.38
CA ALA A 80 27.28 -17.52 19.18
C ALA A 80 26.55 -17.07 17.89
N ALA A 81 26.64 -17.83 16.80
CA ALA A 81 25.92 -17.56 15.55
C ALA A 81 24.40 -17.65 15.75
N VAL A 82 23.93 -18.71 16.41
CA VAL A 82 22.51 -18.89 16.76
C VAL A 82 22.03 -17.73 17.66
N TRP A 83 22.80 -17.34 18.65
CA TRP A 83 22.47 -16.22 19.53
C TRP A 83 22.42 -14.86 18.80
N CYS A 84 23.34 -14.65 17.84
CA CYS A 84 23.38 -13.45 17.00
C CYS A 84 22.16 -13.37 16.05
N LEU A 85 21.66 -14.51 15.56
CA LEU A 85 20.54 -14.60 14.64
C LEU A 85 19.17 -14.64 15.32
N ARG A 86 19.08 -14.91 16.64
CA ARG A 86 17.83 -14.92 17.40
C ARG A 86 16.98 -13.68 17.18
N PRO A 87 17.51 -12.43 17.25
CA PRO A 87 16.69 -11.24 17.09
C PRO A 87 16.03 -11.11 15.71
N VAL A 88 16.64 -11.68 14.67
CA VAL A 88 16.07 -11.71 13.31
C VAL A 88 14.92 -12.74 13.23
N ARG A 89 15.08 -13.89 13.88
CA ARG A 89 14.02 -14.90 13.96
C ARG A 89 12.83 -14.40 14.75
N ASP A 90 13.06 -13.65 15.83
CA ASP A 90 12.00 -13.05 16.65
C ASP A 90 11.19 -12.00 15.88
N LEU A 91 11.76 -11.39 14.85
CA LEU A 91 11.04 -10.50 13.92
C LEU A 91 10.27 -11.27 12.85
N ALA A 92 10.81 -12.37 12.35
CA ALA A 92 10.20 -13.13 11.26
C ALA A 92 8.96 -13.94 11.70
N GLN A 93 8.98 -14.50 12.91
CA GLN A 93 7.88 -15.35 13.41
C GLN A 93 6.52 -14.62 13.50
N PRO A 94 6.41 -13.41 14.07
CA PRO A 94 5.14 -12.70 14.13
C PRO A 94 4.61 -12.34 12.75
N ILE A 95 5.49 -11.97 11.80
CA ILE A 95 5.10 -11.56 10.45
C ILE A 95 4.48 -12.74 9.68
N ALA A 96 5.00 -13.96 9.86
CA ALA A 96 4.49 -15.16 9.21
C ALA A 96 3.04 -15.49 9.61
N HIS A 97 2.55 -14.99 10.75
CA HIS A 97 1.21 -15.22 11.26
C HIS A 97 0.25 -14.05 11.02
N VAL A 98 0.71 -12.98 10.34
CA VAL A 98 -0.14 -11.86 10.00
C VAL A 98 -1.01 -12.24 8.81
N GLY A 99 -2.33 -12.28 9.06
CA GLY A 99 -3.36 -12.51 8.05
C GLY A 99 -4.33 -11.33 7.97
N PRO A 100 -5.31 -11.39 7.06
CA PRO A 100 -6.29 -10.32 6.86
C PRO A 100 -7.07 -9.93 8.13
N GLN A 101 -7.13 -10.84 9.11
CA GLN A 101 -7.89 -10.63 10.35
C GLN A 101 -7.09 -9.90 11.45
N ASN A 102 -5.77 -9.87 11.36
CA ASN A 102 -4.88 -9.30 12.37
C ASN A 102 -3.85 -8.31 11.80
N LEU A 103 -4.18 -7.61 10.72
CA LEU A 103 -3.35 -6.56 10.10
C LEU A 103 -2.99 -5.41 11.06
N GLY A 104 -3.70 -5.30 12.21
CA GLY A 104 -3.38 -4.36 13.28
C GLY A 104 -2.16 -4.72 14.13
N TYR A 105 -1.55 -5.91 13.94
CA TYR A 105 -0.34 -6.29 14.65
C TYR A 105 0.82 -5.34 14.35
N ARG A 106 1.59 -4.97 15.38
CA ARG A 106 2.77 -4.11 15.28
C ARG A 106 3.91 -4.73 16.05
N ILE A 107 5.09 -4.70 15.47
CA ILE A 107 6.31 -5.26 16.07
C ILE A 107 6.77 -4.41 17.26
N ARG A 108 6.56 -3.08 17.20
CA ARG A 108 6.83 -2.09 18.25
C ARG A 108 8.19 -2.24 18.94
N ARG A 109 9.23 -2.54 18.19
CA ARG A 109 10.57 -2.63 18.74
C ARG A 109 11.13 -1.23 18.99
N HIS A 110 11.44 -0.92 20.24
CA HIS A 110 12.05 0.35 20.63
C HIS A 110 13.57 0.22 20.58
N GLY A 111 14.23 1.16 19.95
CA GLY A 111 15.70 1.20 19.87
C GLY A 111 16.16 2.20 18.79
N ARG A 112 17.49 2.37 18.69
CA ARG A 112 18.13 3.16 17.64
C ARG A 112 19.05 2.28 16.78
N ASP A 113 18.84 0.98 16.80
CA ASP A 113 19.60 0.02 16.03
C ASP A 113 18.97 -0.25 14.66
N GLU A 114 19.67 -0.88 13.77
CA GLU A 114 19.25 -1.23 12.42
C GLU A 114 17.99 -2.11 12.43
N LEU A 115 17.83 -2.92 13.46
CA LEU A 115 16.63 -3.77 13.63
C LEU A 115 15.40 -2.98 14.06
N ALA A 116 15.57 -1.88 14.82
CA ALA A 116 14.47 -0.98 15.14
C ALA A 116 14.02 -0.19 13.91
N GLN A 117 14.96 0.25 13.05
CA GLN A 117 14.64 0.88 11.77
C GLN A 117 13.87 -0.08 10.84
N LEU A 118 14.33 -1.33 10.73
CA LEU A 118 13.63 -2.36 9.96
C LEU A 118 12.23 -2.63 10.50
N SER A 119 12.09 -2.74 11.81
CA SER A 119 10.78 -2.93 12.48
C SER A 119 9.84 -1.77 12.19
N GLY A 120 10.34 -0.52 12.23
CA GLY A 120 9.57 0.66 11.90
C GLY A 120 9.12 0.69 10.44
N ALA A 121 9.98 0.29 9.50
CA ALA A 121 9.62 0.19 8.09
C ALA A 121 8.54 -0.89 7.84
N ILE A 122 8.65 -2.03 8.52
CA ILE A 122 7.64 -3.10 8.47
C ILE A 122 6.31 -2.61 9.06
N ASP A 123 6.33 -1.95 10.22
CA ASP A 123 5.13 -1.42 10.86
C ASP A 123 4.43 -0.39 9.95
N GLN A 124 5.17 0.49 9.27
CA GLN A 124 4.62 1.42 8.27
C GLN A 124 4.03 0.69 7.06
N MET A 125 4.69 -0.36 6.56
CA MET A 125 4.15 -1.18 5.47
C MET A 125 2.85 -1.86 5.90
N MET A 126 2.81 -2.43 7.10
CA MET A 126 1.61 -3.06 7.66
C MET A 126 0.46 -2.07 7.84
N GLU A 127 0.75 -0.83 8.24
CA GLU A 127 -0.25 0.22 8.34
C GLU A 127 -0.86 0.59 6.98
N ARG A 128 -0.03 0.69 5.93
CA ARG A 128 -0.52 0.92 4.57
C ARG A 128 -1.38 -0.23 4.06
N ILE A 129 -0.97 -1.48 4.31
CA ILE A 129 -1.74 -2.67 3.94
C ILE A 129 -3.08 -2.70 4.69
N ALA A 130 -3.08 -2.45 6.00
CA ALA A 130 -4.28 -2.41 6.83
C ALA A 130 -5.26 -1.33 6.34
N ALA A 131 -4.78 -0.11 6.08
CA ALA A 131 -5.59 0.98 5.55
C ALA A 131 -6.18 0.65 4.17
N GLY A 132 -5.41 0.02 3.29
CA GLY A 132 -5.87 -0.44 1.98
C GLY A 132 -6.95 -1.51 2.10
N TYR A 133 -6.75 -2.51 2.95
CA TYR A 133 -7.72 -3.59 3.19
C TYR A 133 -9.04 -3.07 3.79
N ASP A 134 -8.96 -2.17 4.78
CA ASP A 134 -10.13 -1.53 5.36
C ASP A 134 -10.86 -0.66 4.33
N GLY A 135 -10.13 0.03 3.46
CA GLY A 135 -10.68 0.76 2.33
C GLY A 135 -11.45 -0.15 1.37
N GLN A 136 -10.86 -1.27 0.97
CA GLN A 136 -11.48 -2.25 0.08
C GLN A 136 -12.72 -2.90 0.72
N ARG A 137 -12.67 -3.23 2.00
CA ARG A 137 -13.82 -3.79 2.73
C ARG A 137 -14.98 -2.81 2.80
N ARG A 138 -14.72 -1.53 3.12
CA ARG A 138 -15.74 -0.47 3.11
C ARG A 138 -16.30 -0.25 1.72
N PHE A 139 -15.47 -0.25 0.71
CA PHE A 139 -15.89 -0.14 -0.69
C PHE A 139 -16.86 -1.27 -1.09
N ALA A 140 -16.51 -2.54 -0.82
CA ALA A 140 -17.36 -3.69 -1.14
C ALA A 140 -18.69 -3.66 -0.37
N ALA A 141 -18.69 -3.27 0.91
CA ALA A 141 -19.88 -3.12 1.70
C ALA A 141 -20.81 -2.02 1.15
N ASN A 142 -20.25 -0.83 0.85
CA ASN A 142 -21.00 0.29 0.33
C ASN A 142 -21.54 -0.01 -1.07
N ALA A 143 -20.74 -0.63 -1.97
CA ALA A 143 -21.18 -1.06 -3.28
C ALA A 143 -22.39 -2.01 -3.20
N SER A 144 -22.33 -2.99 -2.27
CA SER A 144 -23.41 -3.93 -2.04
C SER A 144 -24.70 -3.23 -1.57
N HIS A 145 -24.57 -2.22 -0.69
CA HIS A 145 -25.72 -1.44 -0.23
C HIS A 145 -26.30 -0.55 -1.33
N GLU A 146 -25.45 0.15 -2.08
CA GLU A 146 -25.89 1.04 -3.16
C GLU A 146 -26.49 0.29 -4.35
N LEU A 147 -26.13 -0.97 -4.59
CA LEU A 147 -26.77 -1.85 -5.59
C LEU A 147 -28.08 -2.45 -5.08
N ARG A 148 -28.16 -2.83 -3.80
CA ARG A 148 -29.35 -3.48 -3.24
C ARG A 148 -30.58 -2.57 -3.25
N THR A 149 -30.39 -1.30 -2.92
CA THR A 149 -31.48 -0.32 -2.80
C THR A 149 -32.26 -0.15 -4.12
N PRO A 150 -31.64 0.17 -5.28
CA PRO A 150 -32.36 0.33 -6.52
C PRO A 150 -32.96 -1.00 -7.04
N LEU A 151 -32.30 -2.14 -6.81
CA LEU A 151 -32.86 -3.45 -7.15
C LEU A 151 -34.14 -3.75 -6.35
N ALA A 152 -34.18 -3.37 -5.06
CA ALA A 152 -35.38 -3.49 -4.24
C ALA A 152 -36.50 -2.58 -4.76
N VAL A 153 -36.17 -1.34 -5.14
CA VAL A 153 -37.14 -0.42 -5.77
C VAL A 153 -37.68 -0.96 -7.06
N GLN A 154 -36.81 -1.46 -7.98
CA GLN A 154 -37.25 -2.09 -9.24
C GLN A 154 -38.20 -3.26 -8.99
N ARG A 155 -37.83 -4.15 -8.06
CA ARG A 155 -38.66 -5.28 -7.67
C ARG A 155 -40.03 -4.83 -7.19
N THR A 156 -40.11 -3.84 -6.29
CA THR A 156 -41.40 -3.33 -5.80
C THR A 156 -42.23 -2.70 -6.91
N LEU A 157 -41.61 -1.93 -7.82
CA LEU A 157 -42.33 -1.34 -8.97
C LEU A 157 -42.89 -2.43 -9.86
N ILE A 158 -42.16 -3.51 -10.12
CA ILE A 158 -42.66 -4.65 -10.93
C ILE A 158 -43.80 -5.37 -10.20
N GLU A 159 -43.64 -5.69 -8.89
CA GLU A 159 -44.65 -6.37 -8.09
C GLU A 159 -45.97 -5.56 -8.03
N VAL A 160 -45.87 -4.24 -7.84
CA VAL A 160 -47.04 -3.34 -7.84
C VAL A 160 -47.68 -3.26 -9.24
N GLY A 161 -46.86 -3.16 -10.31
CA GLY A 161 -47.35 -3.13 -11.68
C GLY A 161 -48.05 -4.42 -12.11
N MET A 162 -47.63 -5.56 -11.55
CA MET A 162 -48.27 -6.86 -11.83
C MET A 162 -49.50 -7.16 -10.96
N ALA A 163 -49.63 -6.51 -9.80
CA ALA A 163 -50.68 -6.77 -8.85
C ALA A 163 -52.04 -6.07 -9.22
N GLN A 164 -52.02 -5.06 -10.08
CA GLN A 164 -53.17 -4.23 -10.41
C GLN A 164 -53.28 -4.00 -11.90
N ALA A 165 -54.54 -3.87 -12.41
CA ALA A 165 -54.77 -3.39 -13.76
C ALA A 165 -54.45 -1.89 -13.82
N LEU A 166 -53.33 -1.51 -14.41
CA LEU A 166 -52.85 -0.13 -14.54
C LEU A 166 -53.57 0.56 -15.70
N THR A 167 -53.87 1.85 -15.54
CA THR A 167 -54.22 2.71 -16.66
C THR A 167 -53.02 2.95 -17.58
N GLY A 168 -53.24 3.39 -18.83
CA GLY A 168 -52.14 3.72 -19.73
C GLY A 168 -51.15 4.71 -19.16
N GLU A 169 -51.66 5.78 -18.53
CA GLU A 169 -50.82 6.82 -17.88
C GLU A 169 -50.00 6.26 -16.71
N GLN A 170 -50.59 5.39 -15.87
CA GLN A 170 -49.89 4.71 -14.79
C GLN A 170 -48.78 3.79 -15.30
N LEU A 171 -49.06 3.08 -16.43
CA LEU A 171 -48.06 2.20 -17.07
C LEU A 171 -46.88 3.00 -17.62
N GLU A 172 -47.13 4.15 -18.26
CA GLU A 172 -46.08 5.05 -18.76
C GLU A 172 -45.20 5.55 -17.58
N LEU A 173 -45.81 6.00 -16.48
CA LEU A 173 -45.12 6.48 -15.33
C LEU A 173 -44.24 5.38 -14.68
N LEU A 174 -44.80 4.18 -14.54
CA LEU A 174 -44.06 3.02 -14.01
C LEU A 174 -42.87 2.67 -14.90
N THR A 175 -43.08 2.64 -16.22
CA THR A 175 -42.03 2.36 -17.20
C THR A 175 -40.91 3.41 -17.11
N ALA A 176 -41.28 4.69 -17.05
CA ALA A 176 -40.30 5.78 -16.90
C ALA A 176 -39.48 5.63 -15.62
N GLN A 177 -40.11 5.26 -14.48
CA GLN A 177 -39.41 5.03 -13.22
C GLN A 177 -38.48 3.82 -13.25
N LEU A 178 -38.90 2.73 -13.91
CA LEU A 178 -38.07 1.54 -14.12
C LEU A 178 -36.86 1.86 -14.96
N LEU A 179 -37.02 2.56 -16.09
CA LEU A 179 -35.93 2.99 -16.95
C LEU A 179 -34.94 3.90 -16.21
N GLN A 180 -35.46 4.90 -15.49
CA GLN A 180 -34.63 5.82 -14.70
C GLN A 180 -33.79 5.07 -13.61
N THR A 181 -34.41 4.06 -12.97
CA THR A 181 -33.74 3.26 -11.98
C THR A 181 -32.66 2.37 -12.62
N ASN A 182 -32.95 1.82 -13.82
CA ASN A 182 -31.99 1.02 -14.57
C ASN A 182 -30.76 1.86 -15.00
N GLU A 183 -30.96 3.04 -15.59
CA GLU A 183 -29.89 3.97 -15.97
C GLU A 183 -29.03 4.37 -14.79
N ARG A 184 -29.64 4.49 -13.58
CA ARG A 184 -28.88 4.75 -12.37
C ARG A 184 -28.01 3.56 -11.98
N ASN A 185 -28.50 2.32 -12.12
CA ASN A 185 -27.75 1.10 -11.86
C ASN A 185 -26.58 0.95 -12.84
N GLU A 186 -26.81 1.18 -14.13
CA GLU A 186 -25.78 1.13 -15.15
C GLU A 186 -24.63 2.09 -14.83
N ARG A 187 -24.95 3.36 -14.53
CA ARG A 187 -23.95 4.37 -14.14
C ARG A 187 -23.18 3.97 -12.87
N LEU A 188 -23.83 3.28 -11.93
CA LEU A 188 -23.17 2.81 -10.71
C LEU A 188 -22.19 1.67 -11.03
N ILE A 189 -22.61 0.70 -11.86
CA ILE A 189 -21.78 -0.42 -12.30
C ILE A 189 -20.57 0.10 -13.11
N GLU A 190 -20.80 0.99 -14.06
CA GLU A 190 -19.73 1.63 -14.84
C GLU A 190 -18.73 2.38 -13.95
N GLY A 191 -19.23 3.06 -12.91
CA GLY A 191 -18.40 3.72 -11.92
C GLY A 191 -17.51 2.75 -11.14
N LEU A 192 -18.07 1.60 -10.72
CA LEU A 192 -17.35 0.55 -10.03
C LEU A 192 -16.27 -0.10 -10.91
N LEU A 193 -16.61 -0.38 -12.17
CA LEU A 193 -15.67 -0.94 -13.15
C LEU A 193 -14.50 0.03 -13.39
N ALA A 194 -14.80 1.33 -13.57
CA ALA A 194 -13.75 2.33 -13.76
C ALA A 194 -12.78 2.42 -12.58
N LEU A 195 -13.31 2.34 -11.37
CA LEU A 195 -12.48 2.37 -10.18
C LEU A 195 -11.56 1.13 -10.15
N SER A 196 -12.12 -0.04 -10.46
CA SER A 196 -11.37 -1.30 -10.52
C SER A 196 -10.29 -1.30 -11.63
N GLU A 197 -10.59 -0.74 -12.80
CA GLU A 197 -9.65 -0.66 -13.91
C GLU A 197 -8.51 0.31 -13.62
N SER A 198 -8.83 1.48 -13.08
CA SER A 198 -7.81 2.49 -12.75
C SER A 198 -6.89 2.04 -11.60
N ASP A 199 -7.37 1.22 -10.66
CA ASP A 199 -6.53 0.66 -9.59
C ASP A 199 -5.53 -0.39 -10.12
N GLN A 200 -5.73 -0.96 -11.31
CA GLN A 200 -4.80 -1.88 -11.96
C GLN A 200 -3.63 -1.16 -12.66
N GLY A 201 -3.64 0.18 -12.70
CA GLY A 201 -2.67 0.99 -13.41
C GLY A 201 -2.93 1.09 -14.92
N LEU A 202 -2.07 1.82 -15.63
CA LEU A 202 -2.21 2.02 -17.07
C LEU A 202 -1.83 0.75 -17.85
N ARG A 203 -2.67 0.35 -18.79
CA ARG A 203 -2.36 -0.74 -19.75
C ARG A 203 -1.45 -0.24 -20.87
N SER A 204 -1.60 1.03 -21.24
CA SER A 204 -0.76 1.70 -22.23
C SER A 204 -0.55 3.15 -21.83
N SER A 205 0.62 3.70 -22.13
CA SER A 205 0.92 5.11 -21.88
C SER A 205 1.42 5.74 -23.17
N THR A 206 0.51 6.48 -23.81
CA THR A 206 0.77 7.20 -25.07
C THR A 206 0.55 8.69 -24.91
N PRO A 207 1.22 9.53 -25.72
CA PRO A 207 1.00 10.98 -25.67
C PRO A 207 -0.46 11.34 -26.03
N GLN A 208 -1.15 12.04 -25.14
CA GLN A 208 -2.55 12.43 -25.31
C GLN A 208 -2.71 13.96 -25.20
N PRO A 209 -3.43 14.60 -26.14
CA PRO A 209 -3.73 16.03 -26.09
C PRO A 209 -4.87 16.31 -25.11
N LEU A 210 -4.55 16.69 -23.87
CA LEU A 210 -5.50 16.92 -22.80
C LEU A 210 -6.48 18.07 -23.11
N ASP A 211 -6.02 19.10 -23.81
CA ASP A 211 -6.85 20.22 -24.26
C ASP A 211 -7.93 19.79 -25.28
N GLU A 212 -7.61 18.85 -26.19
CA GLU A 212 -8.59 18.31 -27.13
C GLU A 212 -9.60 17.41 -26.43
N ILE A 213 -9.13 16.58 -25.48
CA ILE A 213 -9.99 15.74 -24.63
C ILE A 213 -10.97 16.63 -23.87
N ALA A 214 -10.47 17.68 -23.19
CA ALA A 214 -11.32 18.58 -22.43
C ALA A 214 -12.32 19.31 -23.33
N ARG A 215 -11.92 19.71 -24.52
CA ARG A 215 -12.80 20.36 -25.50
C ARG A 215 -13.92 19.42 -25.95
N GLY A 216 -13.62 18.16 -26.26
CA GLY A 216 -14.59 17.16 -26.64
C GLY A 216 -15.63 16.90 -25.55
N VAL A 217 -15.17 16.74 -24.29
CA VAL A 217 -16.06 16.54 -23.14
C VAL A 217 -16.95 17.77 -22.91
N LEU A 218 -16.38 18.99 -22.95
CA LEU A 218 -17.17 20.22 -22.77
C LEU A 218 -18.24 20.37 -23.84
N ALA A 219 -17.94 20.05 -25.11
CA ALA A 219 -18.91 20.07 -26.19
C ALA A 219 -20.06 19.08 -25.95
N ALA A 220 -19.75 17.86 -25.49
CA ALA A 220 -20.76 16.84 -25.19
C ALA A 220 -21.68 17.20 -24.01
N TYR A 221 -21.20 18.02 -23.07
CA TYR A 221 -21.97 18.43 -21.89
C TYR A 221 -22.58 19.83 -21.98
N GLN A 222 -22.42 20.54 -23.10
CA GLN A 222 -22.90 21.91 -23.28
C GLN A 222 -24.43 22.03 -23.09
N ASP A 223 -25.21 21.16 -23.72
CA ASP A 223 -26.69 21.18 -23.61
C ASP A 223 -27.14 20.90 -22.17
N ARG A 224 -26.47 19.97 -21.50
CA ARG A 224 -26.76 19.63 -20.11
C ARG A 224 -26.43 20.79 -19.17
N ALA A 225 -25.32 21.50 -19.39
CA ALA A 225 -24.97 22.70 -18.64
C ALA A 225 -26.00 23.81 -18.86
N THR A 226 -26.41 24.02 -20.12
CA THR A 226 -27.44 25.02 -20.49
C THR A 226 -28.78 24.68 -19.84
N ALA A 227 -29.22 23.44 -19.88
CA ALA A 227 -30.45 22.97 -19.23
C ALA A 227 -30.40 23.16 -17.69
N ALA A 228 -29.23 23.06 -17.10
CA ALA A 228 -29.01 23.32 -15.67
C ALA A 228 -28.84 24.81 -15.34
N GLY A 229 -28.88 25.71 -16.33
CA GLY A 229 -28.65 27.13 -16.16
C GLY A 229 -27.21 27.49 -15.75
N VAL A 230 -26.23 26.69 -16.17
CA VAL A 230 -24.81 26.86 -15.82
C VAL A 230 -24.05 27.44 -17.00
N THR A 231 -23.34 28.56 -16.78
CA THR A 231 -22.45 29.16 -17.77
C THR A 231 -21.11 28.43 -17.77
N VAL A 232 -20.68 27.96 -18.94
CA VAL A 232 -19.40 27.25 -19.12
C VAL A 232 -18.34 28.24 -19.64
N GLU A 233 -17.23 28.37 -18.90
CA GLU A 233 -16.06 29.14 -19.29
C GLU A 233 -14.88 28.17 -19.45
N SER A 234 -14.14 28.26 -20.57
CA SER A 234 -13.00 27.38 -20.77
C SER A 234 -11.78 28.12 -21.27
N ARG A 235 -10.62 27.75 -20.73
CA ARG A 235 -9.30 28.15 -21.22
C ARG A 235 -8.46 26.90 -21.41
N LEU A 236 -8.26 26.48 -22.66
CA LEU A 236 -7.65 25.20 -23.00
C LEU A 236 -6.32 25.47 -23.75
N ASP A 237 -5.25 25.65 -22.98
CA ASP A 237 -3.90 25.79 -23.53
C ASP A 237 -3.41 24.40 -23.97
N ARG A 238 -2.64 24.32 -25.06
CA ARG A 238 -2.12 23.04 -25.58
C ARG A 238 -1.30 22.30 -24.51
N ARG A 239 -1.70 21.06 -24.22
CA ARG A 239 -1.07 20.23 -23.20
C ARG A 239 -1.05 18.76 -23.61
N ILE A 240 0.14 18.18 -23.76
CA ILE A 240 0.32 16.72 -23.94
C ILE A 240 0.61 16.12 -22.57
N VAL A 241 -0.04 14.99 -22.29
CA VAL A 241 0.18 14.15 -21.11
C VAL A 241 0.36 12.70 -21.56
N MET A 242 1.13 11.92 -20.79
CA MET A 242 1.28 10.49 -21.05
C MET A 242 0.14 9.73 -20.38
N GLY A 243 -0.55 8.85 -21.10
CA GLY A 243 -1.63 8.07 -20.50
C GLY A 243 -2.56 7.38 -21.50
N GLU A 244 -3.67 6.90 -20.99
CA GLU A 244 -4.76 6.30 -21.76
C GLU A 244 -5.87 7.31 -22.04
N ARG A 245 -6.18 7.50 -23.31
CA ARG A 245 -7.22 8.45 -23.75
C ARG A 245 -8.55 8.23 -23.03
N VAL A 246 -9.01 6.98 -22.96
CA VAL A 246 -10.32 6.62 -22.36
C VAL A 246 -10.38 7.02 -20.88
N LEU A 247 -9.29 6.77 -20.13
CA LEU A 247 -9.22 7.14 -18.72
C LEU A 247 -9.16 8.67 -18.53
N LEU A 248 -8.40 9.37 -19.37
CA LEU A 248 -8.31 10.84 -19.33
C LEU A 248 -9.66 11.49 -19.71
N GLU A 249 -10.38 10.98 -20.72
CA GLU A 249 -11.74 11.41 -21.05
C GLU A 249 -12.68 11.20 -19.87
N ARG A 250 -12.58 10.05 -19.20
CA ARG A 250 -13.37 9.73 -18.02
C ARG A 250 -13.05 10.63 -16.82
N LEU A 251 -11.77 10.96 -16.62
CA LEU A 251 -11.34 11.95 -15.61
C LEU A 251 -12.03 13.30 -15.81
N VAL A 252 -11.93 13.85 -17.04
CA VAL A 252 -12.54 15.14 -17.37
C VAL A 252 -14.05 15.08 -17.24
N THR A 253 -14.68 14.02 -17.75
CA THR A 253 -16.13 13.78 -17.66
C THR A 253 -16.62 13.78 -16.22
N ASN A 254 -15.98 13.01 -15.32
CA ASN A 254 -16.38 12.96 -13.93
C ASN A 254 -16.28 14.33 -13.23
N LEU A 255 -15.25 15.13 -13.54
CA LEU A 255 -15.09 16.46 -12.97
C LEU A 255 -16.12 17.44 -13.52
N VAL A 256 -16.38 17.44 -14.83
CA VAL A 256 -17.36 18.31 -15.50
C VAL A 256 -18.78 17.94 -15.06
N GLU A 257 -19.13 16.67 -15.06
CA GLU A 257 -20.44 16.20 -14.61
C GLU A 257 -20.71 16.57 -13.14
N ASN A 258 -19.70 16.38 -12.28
CA ASN A 258 -19.78 16.78 -10.88
C ASN A 258 -19.97 18.31 -10.73
N ALA A 259 -19.24 19.09 -11.51
CA ALA A 259 -19.31 20.55 -11.49
C ALA A 259 -20.64 21.11 -12.00
N ILE A 260 -21.29 20.47 -12.99
CA ILE A 260 -22.64 20.82 -13.43
C ILE A 260 -23.68 20.44 -12.37
N LYS A 261 -23.60 19.22 -11.88
CA LYS A 261 -24.58 18.65 -10.94
C LYS A 261 -24.67 19.39 -9.61
N TYR A 262 -23.51 19.78 -9.04
CA TYR A 262 -23.45 20.49 -7.76
C TYR A 262 -23.37 22.02 -7.92
N ASN A 263 -23.69 22.50 -9.12
CA ASN A 263 -23.83 23.93 -9.38
C ASN A 263 -25.17 24.48 -8.86
N ARG A 264 -25.34 25.77 -9.00
CA ARG A 264 -26.61 26.48 -8.75
C ARG A 264 -27.10 27.07 -10.08
N PRO A 265 -28.43 27.26 -10.26
CA PRO A 265 -28.97 28.01 -11.41
C PRO A 265 -28.33 29.41 -11.49
N GLY A 266 -27.94 29.82 -12.70
CA GLY A 266 -27.17 31.05 -12.94
C GLY A 266 -25.72 30.97 -12.47
N GLY A 267 -25.22 29.76 -12.12
CA GLY A 267 -23.85 29.57 -11.70
C GLY A 267 -22.89 29.39 -12.85
N ARG A 268 -21.61 29.18 -12.53
CA ARG A 268 -20.50 29.10 -13.47
C ARG A 268 -19.70 27.80 -13.28
N LEU A 269 -19.28 27.21 -14.39
CA LEU A 269 -18.31 26.14 -14.50
C LEU A 269 -17.10 26.69 -15.28
N ALA A 270 -15.92 26.72 -14.63
CA ALA A 270 -14.67 27.13 -15.27
C ALA A 270 -13.75 25.91 -15.43
N VAL A 271 -13.31 25.63 -16.65
CA VAL A 271 -12.36 24.57 -16.98
C VAL A 271 -11.10 25.16 -17.57
N THR A 272 -9.96 24.86 -17.00
CA THR A 272 -8.66 25.34 -17.47
C THR A 272 -7.72 24.16 -17.68
N VAL A 273 -7.11 24.07 -18.85
CA VAL A 273 -5.99 23.18 -19.15
C VAL A 273 -4.73 24.05 -19.29
N GLY A 274 -3.65 23.66 -18.59
CA GLY A 274 -2.44 24.46 -18.54
C GLY A 274 -1.19 23.66 -18.19
N ARG A 275 -0.12 24.34 -17.82
CA ARG A 275 1.14 23.69 -17.46
C ARG A 275 1.11 23.10 -16.04
N SER A 276 0.65 23.89 -15.07
CA SER A 276 0.57 23.48 -13.67
C SER A 276 -0.49 24.34 -12.95
N PRO A 277 -1.60 23.74 -12.56
CA PRO A 277 -2.05 22.34 -12.77
C PRO A 277 -2.29 22.00 -14.26
N ALA A 278 -2.26 20.70 -14.60
CA ALA A 278 -2.56 20.22 -15.94
C ALA A 278 -4.03 20.45 -16.32
N LEU A 279 -4.94 20.23 -15.33
CA LEU A 279 -6.37 20.48 -15.45
C LEU A 279 -6.88 21.11 -14.15
N THR A 280 -7.69 22.16 -14.29
CA THR A 280 -8.46 22.75 -13.20
C THR A 280 -9.92 22.77 -13.59
N VAL A 281 -10.80 22.28 -12.71
CA VAL A 281 -12.25 22.40 -12.83
C VAL A 281 -12.78 23.11 -11.60
N ALA A 282 -13.47 24.23 -11.79
CA ALA A 282 -14.04 25.02 -10.71
C ALA A 282 -15.51 25.32 -11.00
N ASN A 283 -16.36 25.09 -10.03
CA ASN A 283 -17.77 25.40 -10.12
C ASN A 283 -18.24 26.25 -8.96
N SER A 284 -19.17 27.16 -9.23
CA SER A 284 -19.98 27.75 -8.19
C SER A 284 -20.96 26.71 -7.61
N GLY A 285 -21.46 26.92 -6.40
CA GLY A 285 -22.37 25.94 -5.80
C GLY A 285 -22.60 26.18 -4.31
N GLN A 286 -22.94 25.13 -3.60
CA GLN A 286 -23.10 25.20 -2.15
C GLN A 286 -21.76 25.40 -1.45
N ILE A 287 -21.81 25.94 -0.22
CA ILE A 287 -20.62 26.08 0.62
C ILE A 287 -20.16 24.67 1.06
N VAL A 288 -18.93 24.35 0.75
CA VAL A 288 -18.27 23.10 1.13
C VAL A 288 -17.38 23.37 2.34
N PRO A 289 -17.65 22.74 3.52
CA PRO A 289 -16.78 22.88 4.67
C PRO A 289 -15.37 22.37 4.38
N ALA A 290 -14.34 23.09 4.81
CA ALA A 290 -12.95 22.74 4.53
C ALA A 290 -12.57 21.35 5.07
N GLU A 291 -13.10 21.00 6.25
CA GLU A 291 -12.91 19.69 6.88
C GLU A 291 -13.54 18.53 6.12
N ALA A 292 -14.56 18.81 5.30
CA ALA A 292 -15.21 17.77 4.49
C ALA A 292 -14.48 17.46 3.19
N VAL A 293 -13.63 18.37 2.71
CA VAL A 293 -13.00 18.28 1.36
C VAL A 293 -12.16 17.02 1.21
N ALA A 294 -11.33 16.68 2.20
CA ALA A 294 -10.49 15.48 2.15
C ALA A 294 -11.30 14.20 1.94
N GLY A 295 -12.49 14.16 2.53
CA GLY A 295 -13.38 13.01 2.41
C GLY A 295 -14.17 12.94 1.11
N LEU A 296 -14.24 13.99 0.29
CA LEU A 296 -14.99 13.97 -0.98
C LEU A 296 -14.39 13.00 -2.01
N PHE A 297 -13.14 12.63 -1.86
CA PHE A 297 -12.47 11.65 -2.72
C PHE A 297 -12.66 10.20 -2.26
N GLU A 298 -13.33 9.95 -1.12
CA GLU A 298 -13.66 8.60 -0.69
C GLU A 298 -14.87 8.08 -1.49
N PRO A 299 -14.85 6.83 -1.97
CA PRO A 299 -15.98 6.24 -2.69
C PRO A 299 -17.27 6.28 -1.84
N PHE A 300 -18.41 6.58 -2.49
CA PHE A 300 -19.74 6.67 -1.87
C PHE A 300 -19.93 7.80 -0.86
N ARG A 301 -18.96 8.70 -0.75
CA ARG A 301 -19.07 9.82 0.19
C ARG A 301 -19.79 11.01 -0.44
N ARG A 302 -20.73 11.58 0.33
CA ARG A 302 -21.55 12.73 -0.06
C ARG A 302 -21.67 13.68 1.14
N LEU A 303 -21.83 14.97 0.88
CA LEU A 303 -22.14 15.94 1.93
C LEU A 303 -23.49 15.60 2.58
N ALA A 304 -23.61 15.83 3.88
CA ALA A 304 -24.77 15.42 4.66
C ALA A 304 -26.12 15.96 4.10
N ARG A 305 -26.10 17.16 3.52
CA ARG A 305 -27.29 17.78 2.90
C ARG A 305 -27.75 17.12 1.60
N ASP A 306 -26.84 16.43 0.89
CA ASP A 306 -27.17 15.80 -0.40
C ASP A 306 -27.73 14.38 -0.23
N ARG A 307 -27.73 13.83 0.98
CA ARG A 307 -28.23 12.46 1.25
C ARG A 307 -29.73 12.31 1.03
N THR A 308 -30.48 13.41 1.20
CA THR A 308 -31.94 13.42 1.04
C THR A 308 -32.40 13.59 -0.42
N ASN A 309 -31.49 14.02 -1.31
CA ASN A 309 -31.84 14.23 -2.72
C ASN A 309 -31.60 12.92 -3.53
N GLN A 310 -32.69 12.26 -3.93
CA GLN A 310 -32.66 11.02 -4.70
C GLN A 310 -32.00 11.15 -6.10
N SER A 311 -31.93 12.38 -6.65
CA SER A 311 -31.24 12.70 -7.91
C SER A 311 -29.71 12.73 -7.79
N GLY A 312 -29.18 12.64 -6.57
CA GLY A 312 -27.76 12.61 -6.30
C GLY A 312 -27.14 11.27 -6.72
N GLY A 313 -26.12 11.25 -7.61
CA GLY A 313 -25.36 10.05 -8.01
C GLY A 313 -24.69 9.35 -6.82
N ALA A 314 -24.11 8.19 -7.09
CA ALA A 314 -23.56 7.26 -6.10
C ALA A 314 -22.34 7.77 -5.27
N GLY A 315 -21.85 9.00 -5.52
CA GLY A 315 -20.66 9.52 -4.82
C GLY A 315 -19.34 8.88 -5.28
N LEU A 316 -19.29 8.41 -6.53
CA LEU A 316 -18.10 7.78 -7.12
C LEU A 316 -17.25 8.72 -7.98
N GLY A 317 -17.81 9.82 -8.51
CA GLY A 317 -17.14 10.64 -9.54
C GLY A 317 -15.77 11.19 -9.11
N LEU A 318 -15.65 11.79 -7.90
CA LEU A 318 -14.36 12.30 -7.41
C LEU A 318 -13.40 11.17 -7.01
N ALA A 319 -13.92 10.03 -6.53
CA ALA A 319 -13.10 8.85 -6.24
C ALA A 319 -12.49 8.28 -7.54
N ILE A 320 -13.29 8.18 -8.61
CA ILE A 320 -12.82 7.77 -9.95
C ILE A 320 -11.77 8.76 -10.47
N ALA A 321 -12.04 10.06 -10.36
CA ALA A 321 -11.08 11.10 -10.79
C ALA A 321 -9.75 10.96 -10.04
N ARG A 322 -9.77 10.67 -8.74
CA ARG A 322 -8.56 10.43 -7.95
C ARG A 322 -7.83 9.17 -8.40
N SER A 323 -8.52 8.05 -8.56
CA SER A 323 -7.90 6.79 -8.96
C SER A 323 -7.26 6.91 -10.36
N ILE A 324 -7.96 7.52 -11.34
CA ILE A 324 -7.38 7.79 -12.66
C ILE A 324 -6.16 8.70 -12.59
N THR A 325 -6.21 9.76 -11.78
CA THR A 325 -5.07 10.67 -11.60
C THR A 325 -3.86 9.93 -11.02
N GLN A 326 -4.08 9.07 -10.03
CA GLN A 326 -3.03 8.25 -9.42
C GLN A 326 -2.47 7.21 -10.40
N ALA A 327 -3.30 6.58 -11.23
CA ALA A 327 -2.85 5.67 -12.29
C ALA A 327 -1.93 6.36 -13.31
N HIS A 328 -2.04 7.69 -13.46
CA HIS A 328 -1.18 8.53 -14.29
C HIS A 328 -0.03 9.19 -13.52
N ASP A 329 0.34 8.66 -12.35
CA ASP A 329 1.37 9.22 -11.46
C ASP A 329 1.14 10.69 -11.10
N GLY A 330 -0.12 11.12 -11.11
CA GLY A 330 -0.55 12.48 -10.84
C GLY A 330 -1.03 12.70 -9.41
N ILE A 331 -1.32 13.97 -9.11
CA ILE A 331 -1.87 14.41 -7.83
C ILE A 331 -3.16 15.18 -8.09
N ILE A 332 -4.23 14.85 -7.37
CA ILE A 332 -5.50 15.60 -7.38
C ILE A 332 -5.72 16.24 -6.02
N ALA A 333 -6.14 17.49 -6.02
CA ALA A 333 -6.50 18.22 -4.82
C ALA A 333 -7.78 19.02 -5.06
N ALA A 334 -8.56 19.20 -4.00
CA ALA A 334 -9.72 20.06 -4.04
C ALA A 334 -9.63 21.15 -2.96
N ARG A 335 -10.27 22.28 -3.23
CA ARG A 335 -10.42 23.38 -2.26
C ARG A 335 -11.78 24.05 -2.41
N PRO A 336 -12.42 24.45 -1.31
CA PRO A 336 -13.65 25.20 -1.38
C PRO A 336 -13.40 26.57 -1.97
N LEU A 337 -14.43 27.18 -2.56
CA LEU A 337 -14.42 28.56 -3.02
C LEU A 337 -15.16 29.45 -2.00
N ASP A 338 -14.64 30.66 -1.75
CA ASP A 338 -15.18 31.60 -0.77
C ASP A 338 -16.66 31.98 -1.02
N GLY A 339 -17.08 32.00 -2.30
CA GLY A 339 -18.48 32.23 -2.73
C GLY A 339 -19.35 30.98 -2.78
N GLY A 340 -18.87 29.85 -2.28
CA GLY A 340 -19.47 28.51 -2.43
C GLY A 340 -19.08 27.84 -3.74
N GLY A 341 -19.08 26.51 -3.70
CA GLY A 341 -18.59 25.66 -4.78
C GLY A 341 -17.25 25.02 -4.46
N LEU A 342 -16.70 24.36 -5.46
CA LEU A 342 -15.47 23.57 -5.33
C LEU A 342 -14.54 23.87 -6.50
N ARG A 343 -13.25 23.94 -6.22
CA ARG A 343 -12.19 23.91 -7.22
C ARG A 343 -11.41 22.62 -7.08
N VAL A 344 -11.24 21.90 -8.17
CA VAL A 344 -10.43 20.69 -8.26
C VAL A 344 -9.26 20.94 -9.20
N ASP A 345 -8.07 20.74 -8.70
CA ASP A 345 -6.80 20.88 -9.42
C ASP A 345 -6.17 19.49 -9.62
N VAL A 346 -5.84 19.16 -10.87
CA VAL A 346 -5.20 17.89 -11.26
C VAL A 346 -3.81 18.19 -11.80
N GLN A 347 -2.80 17.62 -11.20
CA GLN A 347 -1.41 17.65 -11.65
C GLN A 347 -1.09 16.34 -12.34
N LEU A 348 -0.59 16.39 -13.57
CA LEU A 348 -0.12 15.23 -14.31
C LEU A 348 1.34 15.45 -14.73
N PRO A 349 2.18 14.40 -14.74
CA PRO A 349 3.57 14.51 -15.17
C PRO A 349 3.70 15.11 -16.57
N VAL A 350 4.80 15.80 -16.79
CA VAL A 350 5.19 16.27 -18.12
C VAL A 350 5.83 15.11 -18.86
N PRO A 351 5.50 14.84 -20.13
CA PRO A 351 6.29 13.91 -20.95
C PRO A 351 7.75 14.32 -20.93
N HIS A 352 8.65 13.40 -20.64
CA HIS A 352 10.11 13.61 -20.74
C HIS A 352 10.54 13.60 -22.19
#